data_c6eb60a1bd95f2fe1abffea9ef5b435b
#
_entry.id   c6eb60a1bd95f2fe1abffea9ef5b435b
#
_cell.length_a   1.000
_cell.length_b   1.000
_cell.length_c   1.000
_cell.angle_alpha   90.00
_cell.angle_beta   90.00
_cell.angle_gamma   90.00
#
_symmetry.space_group_name_H-M   'P 1'
#
loop_
_entity.id
_entity.type
_entity.pdbx_description
1 polymer ?
#
loop_
_entity_poly.entity_id
_entity_poly.type
_entity_poly.pdbx_seq_one_letter_code
_entity_poly.pdbx_strand_id
1 'polypeptide(L)'
;MPIAWWHRDERYAERLAPGTKFADIIGEIDPAKLAGGVSMASEEALHLGLIPRMHRGIFAMNELPELDELVQVGMFNILEERDVQIRGYPVKFDIDVMLLFSANPSTYNRSGKVIPQLKDRIGGVIHTHYPKDRARGIEVTRQEAAVDLEGEWPVRMPPFMEAILEQVTIAARNSKYIDQQSGVSARFSIANYRTVVASARHRGVRLGEKPAVPRISDLGHLPTSSLGKLELDLMGSHQMSERQVLDAVVAEAIREVFEEYVDRHGLEEIVQGFAQGVKVEVSDMLPSEGYRRIVEEVPELWERAFEVNASADAAVHASCVEFVLAGLYATERISRIERHGRTIYDTGGNAGGL
;
A
#
# COMPACT_ATOMS: atom_id res chain seq x y z
N MET A 1 45.24 -11.73 9.29
CA MET A 1 44.27 -10.62 9.10
C MET A 1 43.13 -10.90 10.05
N PRO A 2 42.78 -10.01 10.98
CA PRO A 2 41.62 -10.21 11.83
C PRO A 2 40.36 -10.07 10.96
N ILE A 3 39.49 -11.08 11.02
CA ILE A 3 38.19 -11.03 10.35
C ILE A 3 37.24 -10.29 11.27
N ALA A 4 36.76 -9.10 10.84
CA ALA A 4 35.72 -8.40 11.55
C ALA A 4 34.36 -9.06 11.19
N TRP A 5 33.70 -9.62 12.19
CA TRP A 5 32.33 -10.10 12.07
C TRP A 5 31.39 -8.92 12.37
N TRP A 6 30.54 -8.57 11.39
CA TRP A 6 29.54 -7.54 11.58
C TRP A 6 28.17 -8.20 11.74
N HIS A 7 27.51 -7.84 12.80
CA HIS A 7 26.11 -8.18 12.96
C HIS A 7 25.27 -7.32 12.02
N ARG A 8 24.08 -7.80 11.63
CA ARG A 8 23.17 -7.07 10.73
C ARG A 8 22.87 -5.64 11.23
N ASP A 9 22.69 -5.48 12.53
CA ASP A 9 22.34 -4.23 13.18
C ASP A 9 23.55 -3.29 13.36
N GLU A 10 24.76 -3.79 13.20
CA GLU A 10 26.03 -3.05 13.25
C GLU A 10 26.55 -2.66 11.86
N ARG A 11 25.86 -3.14 10.80
CA ARG A 11 26.22 -2.77 9.43
C ARG A 11 25.96 -1.29 9.21
N TYR A 12 27.00 -0.63 8.81
CA TYR A 12 26.96 0.78 8.53
C TYR A 12 26.19 1.02 7.22
N ALA A 13 24.92 1.32 7.34
CA ALA A 13 24.09 1.86 6.27
C ALA A 13 23.43 3.10 6.80
N GLU A 14 23.77 4.26 6.26
CA GLU A 14 23.17 5.53 6.68
C GLU A 14 22.25 6.06 5.57
N ARG A 15 21.22 6.77 5.98
CA ARG A 15 20.23 7.37 5.10
C ARG A 15 20.29 8.88 5.24
N LEU A 16 20.25 9.59 4.10
CA LEU A 16 20.20 11.04 4.09
C LEU A 16 18.87 11.52 4.71
N ALA A 17 19.01 12.43 5.69
CA ALA A 17 17.85 13.10 6.28
C ALA A 17 17.40 14.29 5.40
N PRO A 18 16.10 14.61 5.35
CA PRO A 18 15.62 15.81 4.69
C PRO A 18 16.25 17.08 5.26
N GLY A 19 16.67 18.01 4.40
CA GLY A 19 17.30 19.25 4.80
C GLY A 19 18.78 19.16 5.15
N THR A 20 19.42 17.99 4.94
CA THR A 20 20.87 17.82 5.10
C THR A 20 21.61 18.74 4.13
N LYS A 21 22.55 19.52 4.65
CA LYS A 21 23.38 20.43 3.87
C LYS A 21 24.57 19.70 3.27
N PHE A 22 25.15 20.29 2.23
CA PHE A 22 26.36 19.76 1.60
C PHE A 22 27.51 19.50 2.59
N ALA A 23 27.71 20.43 3.55
CA ALA A 23 28.73 20.29 4.58
C ALA A 23 28.49 19.07 5.51
N ASP A 24 27.22 18.77 5.81
CA ASP A 24 26.87 17.60 6.61
C ASP A 24 27.19 16.28 5.87
N ILE A 25 27.12 16.30 4.53
CA ILE A 25 27.37 15.12 3.69
C ILE A 25 28.87 14.88 3.50
N ILE A 26 29.60 15.93 3.16
CA ILE A 26 31.03 15.86 2.83
C ILE A 26 31.89 16.11 4.05
N GLY A 27 31.53 17.09 4.86
CA GLY A 27 32.28 17.56 6.00
C GLY A 27 32.73 19.01 5.85
N GLU A 28 33.19 19.56 6.93
CA GLU A 28 33.70 20.95 7.01
C GLU A 28 34.83 21.04 8.02
N ILE A 29 35.52 22.16 8.01
CA ILE A 29 36.49 22.50 9.08
C ILE A 29 35.69 22.97 10.30
N ASP A 30 35.93 22.35 11.45
CA ASP A 30 35.25 22.70 12.72
C ASP A 30 35.77 24.03 13.30
N PRO A 31 34.95 25.08 13.28
CA PRO A 31 35.37 26.40 13.78
C PRO A 31 35.71 26.39 15.27
N ALA A 32 35.06 25.49 16.05
CA ALA A 32 35.31 25.42 17.49
C ALA A 32 36.70 24.87 17.80
N LYS A 33 37.17 23.89 17.03
CA LYS A 33 38.50 23.32 17.14
C LYS A 33 39.59 24.32 16.72
N LEU A 34 39.32 25.10 15.67
CA LEU A 34 40.22 26.21 15.28
C LEU A 34 40.34 27.27 16.37
N ALA A 35 39.20 27.64 16.98
CA ALA A 35 39.20 28.56 18.09
C ALA A 35 39.94 28.01 19.32
N GLY A 36 40.01 26.68 19.47
CA GLY A 36 40.78 25.98 20.50
C GLY A 36 42.29 25.87 20.21
N GLY A 37 42.76 26.43 19.07
CA GLY A 37 44.19 26.47 18.71
C GLY A 37 44.65 25.29 17.85
N VAL A 38 43.75 24.46 17.35
CA VAL A 38 44.08 23.37 16.40
C VAL A 38 44.46 23.98 15.05
N SER A 39 45.56 23.53 14.47
CA SER A 39 45.99 23.98 13.14
C SER A 39 44.97 23.64 12.07
N MET A 40 44.71 24.56 11.15
CA MET A 40 43.85 24.35 9.99
C MET A 40 44.33 23.21 9.06
N ALA A 41 45.62 22.86 9.12
CA ALA A 41 46.19 21.75 8.37
C ALA A 41 46.13 20.40 9.12
N SER A 42 45.64 20.39 10.36
CA SER A 42 45.51 19.17 11.16
C SER A 42 44.21 18.42 10.81
N GLU A 43 44.27 17.12 10.69
CA GLU A 43 43.07 16.27 10.56
C GLU A 43 42.11 16.43 11.75
N GLU A 44 42.64 16.80 12.91
CA GLU A 44 41.84 17.09 14.10
C GLU A 44 40.86 18.27 13.91
N ALA A 45 41.18 19.21 13.01
CA ALA A 45 40.33 20.34 12.69
C ALA A 45 39.09 19.96 11.87
N LEU A 46 39.05 18.74 11.35
CA LEU A 46 37.96 18.29 10.48
C LEU A 46 36.76 17.77 11.26
N HIS A 47 35.59 18.12 10.76
CA HIS A 47 34.36 17.41 11.02
C HIS A 47 33.99 16.61 9.76
N LEU A 48 34.19 15.29 9.81
CA LEU A 48 33.88 14.41 8.69
C LEU A 48 32.36 14.27 8.52
N GLY A 49 31.88 14.52 7.31
CA GLY A 49 30.49 14.34 6.96
C GLY A 49 30.05 12.87 6.85
N LEU A 50 28.82 12.67 6.42
CA LEU A 50 28.21 11.34 6.33
C LEU A 50 28.97 10.40 5.39
N ILE A 51 29.33 10.85 4.19
CA ILE A 51 29.99 9.99 3.19
C ILE A 51 31.41 9.57 3.61
N PRO A 52 32.30 10.44 4.07
CA PRO A 52 33.60 10.02 4.57
C PRO A 52 33.52 8.97 5.69
N ARG A 53 32.55 9.11 6.57
CA ARG A 53 32.32 8.13 7.66
C ARG A 53 31.85 6.78 7.16
N MET A 54 31.25 6.74 5.92
CA MET A 54 30.75 5.54 5.27
C MET A 54 31.82 4.79 4.46
N HIS A 55 33.09 5.14 4.60
CA HIS A 55 34.16 4.44 3.89
C HIS A 55 34.06 2.92 4.08
N ARG A 56 34.04 2.17 2.98
CA ARG A 56 33.79 0.71 2.89
C ARG A 56 32.40 0.25 3.32
N GLY A 57 31.44 1.19 3.34
CA GLY A 57 30.03 0.93 3.66
C GLY A 57 29.10 1.17 2.49
N ILE A 58 27.81 1.22 2.83
CA ILE A 58 26.72 1.53 1.90
C ILE A 58 26.06 2.83 2.34
N PHE A 59 25.93 3.79 1.43
CA PHE A 59 25.20 5.03 1.68
C PHE A 59 24.00 5.17 0.76
N ALA A 60 22.81 5.28 1.33
CA ALA A 60 21.57 5.38 0.58
C ALA A 60 21.02 6.81 0.60
N MET A 61 20.74 7.34 -0.57
CA MET A 61 20.09 8.64 -0.76
C MET A 61 18.73 8.42 -1.42
N ASN A 62 17.68 8.77 -0.68
CA ASN A 62 16.33 8.72 -1.21
C ASN A 62 16.00 10.02 -1.95
N GLU A 63 15.12 9.91 -2.94
CA GLU A 63 14.58 11.04 -3.68
C GLU A 63 15.69 11.90 -4.34
N LEU A 64 16.63 11.25 -5.04
CA LEU A 64 17.74 11.92 -5.73
C LEU A 64 17.32 13.19 -6.51
N PRO A 65 16.17 13.21 -7.24
CA PRO A 65 15.72 14.40 -7.95
C PRO A 65 15.33 15.59 -7.06
N GLU A 66 15.13 15.37 -5.78
CA GLU A 66 14.75 16.41 -4.82
C GLU A 66 15.95 16.98 -4.04
N LEU A 67 17.16 16.45 -4.29
CA LEU A 67 18.38 16.99 -3.69
C LEU A 67 18.78 18.30 -4.36
N ASP A 68 19.30 19.22 -3.56
CA ASP A 68 19.85 20.47 -4.06
C ASP A 68 20.94 20.22 -5.12
N GLU A 69 21.02 21.08 -6.11
CA GLU A 69 22.01 20.98 -7.19
C GLU A 69 23.45 20.93 -6.65
N LEU A 70 23.75 21.69 -5.60
CA LEU A 70 25.07 21.67 -4.94
C LEU A 70 25.42 20.29 -4.37
N VAL A 71 24.44 19.58 -3.83
CA VAL A 71 24.62 18.22 -3.32
C VAL A 71 24.88 17.27 -4.49
N GLN A 72 24.10 17.39 -5.57
CA GLN A 72 24.29 16.56 -6.76
C GLN A 72 25.67 16.78 -7.40
N VAL A 73 26.12 18.04 -7.51
CA VAL A 73 27.47 18.37 -8.00
C VAL A 73 28.57 17.80 -7.10
N GLY A 74 28.36 17.87 -5.80
CA GLY A 74 29.32 17.32 -4.83
C GLY A 74 29.53 15.81 -4.92
N MET A 75 28.58 15.08 -5.54
CA MET A 75 28.74 13.63 -5.76
C MET A 75 29.69 13.31 -6.93
N PHE A 76 30.04 14.26 -7.79
CA PHE A 76 30.86 13.96 -8.99
C PHE A 76 32.21 13.35 -8.63
N ASN A 77 32.96 14.00 -7.72
CA ASN A 77 34.28 13.53 -7.31
C ASN A 77 34.18 12.14 -6.67
N ILE A 78 33.13 11.90 -5.87
CA ILE A 78 32.92 10.62 -5.19
C ILE A 78 32.64 9.50 -6.21
N LEU A 79 31.82 9.78 -7.22
CA LEU A 79 31.43 8.77 -8.22
C LEU A 79 32.53 8.50 -9.25
N GLU A 80 33.32 9.50 -9.63
CA GLU A 80 34.31 9.42 -10.68
C GLU A 80 35.73 9.22 -10.12
N GLU A 81 36.16 10.15 -9.28
CA GLU A 81 37.51 10.17 -8.73
C GLU A 81 37.68 9.29 -7.48
N ARG A 82 36.57 8.91 -6.86
CA ARG A 82 36.53 8.17 -5.58
C ARG A 82 37.28 8.90 -4.46
N ASP A 83 37.20 10.22 -4.49
CA ASP A 83 37.76 11.05 -3.45
C ASP A 83 36.76 12.05 -2.87
N VAL A 84 37.07 12.54 -1.69
CA VAL A 84 36.35 13.63 -1.04
C VAL A 84 37.35 14.72 -0.70
N GLN A 85 37.01 15.94 -1.12
CA GLN A 85 37.77 17.14 -0.77
C GLN A 85 36.90 18.05 0.10
N ILE A 86 37.32 18.27 1.33
CA ILE A 86 36.65 19.21 2.26
C ILE A 86 37.13 20.62 1.94
N ARG A 87 36.17 21.54 1.72
CA ARG A 87 36.47 22.91 1.35
C ARG A 87 37.36 23.58 2.40
N GLY A 88 38.49 24.15 1.94
CA GLY A 88 39.46 24.78 2.77
C GLY A 88 40.51 23.87 3.40
N TYR A 89 40.41 22.56 3.18
CA TYR A 89 41.39 21.58 3.60
C TYR A 89 42.25 21.09 2.42
N PRO A 90 43.60 21.05 2.56
CA PRO A 90 44.49 20.83 1.42
C PRO A 90 44.59 19.31 1.01
N VAL A 91 44.04 18.40 1.79
CA VAL A 91 44.16 16.96 1.54
C VAL A 91 42.86 16.38 1.01
N LYS A 92 43.00 15.48 0.05
CA LYS A 92 41.91 14.64 -0.45
C LYS A 92 41.89 13.33 0.30
N PHE A 93 40.69 12.80 0.51
CA PHE A 93 40.48 11.50 1.16
C PHE A 93 39.96 10.50 0.14
N ASP A 94 40.65 9.38 -0.04
CA ASP A 94 40.15 8.28 -0.88
C ASP A 94 38.92 7.64 -0.22
N ILE A 95 37.87 7.50 -1.00
CA ILE A 95 36.58 6.97 -0.53
C ILE A 95 36.22 5.72 -1.35
N ASP A 96 36.01 4.62 -0.63
CA ASP A 96 35.44 3.40 -1.17
C ASP A 96 34.05 3.22 -0.54
N VAL A 97 33.00 3.60 -1.25
CA VAL A 97 31.63 3.58 -0.77
C VAL A 97 30.68 3.11 -1.88
N MET A 98 29.72 2.28 -1.52
CA MET A 98 28.62 1.94 -2.41
C MET A 98 27.50 2.96 -2.24
N LEU A 99 27.24 3.75 -3.27
CA LEU A 99 26.13 4.72 -3.30
C LEU A 99 24.89 4.09 -3.93
N LEU A 100 23.78 4.16 -3.21
CA LEU A 100 22.46 3.75 -3.69
C LEU A 100 21.53 4.97 -3.74
N PHE A 101 20.90 5.17 -4.87
CA PHE A 101 19.93 6.25 -5.05
C PHE A 101 18.54 5.67 -5.29
N SER A 102 17.52 6.30 -4.72
CA SER A 102 16.16 6.07 -5.14
C SER A 102 15.58 7.30 -5.83
N ALA A 103 14.71 7.08 -6.79
CA ALA A 103 14.01 8.14 -7.49
C ALA A 103 12.65 7.66 -7.99
N ASN A 104 11.67 8.55 -7.99
CA ASN A 104 10.43 8.29 -8.69
C ASN A 104 10.66 8.49 -10.19
N PRO A 105 10.22 7.57 -11.07
CA PRO A 105 10.39 7.69 -12.53
C PRO A 105 9.88 9.01 -13.11
N SER A 106 8.74 9.52 -12.61
CA SER A 106 8.16 10.79 -13.06
C SER A 106 9.06 12.00 -12.78
N THR A 107 9.75 12.01 -11.63
CA THR A 107 10.69 13.08 -11.26
C THR A 107 12.08 12.87 -11.85
N TYR A 108 12.56 11.62 -11.91
CA TYR A 108 13.87 11.28 -12.48
C TYR A 108 13.95 11.65 -13.97
N ASN A 109 12.89 11.43 -14.73
CA ASN A 109 12.83 11.74 -16.15
C ASN A 109 12.52 13.21 -16.45
N ARG A 110 12.05 13.97 -15.46
CA ARG A 110 11.73 15.39 -15.62
C ARG A 110 13.00 16.19 -15.85
N SER A 111 13.00 17.02 -16.89
CA SER A 111 14.13 17.88 -17.22
C SER A 111 14.50 18.80 -16.06
N GLY A 112 15.81 18.88 -15.77
CA GLY A 112 16.37 19.77 -14.74
C GLY A 112 16.30 19.28 -13.30
N LYS A 113 15.66 18.14 -13.02
CA LYS A 113 15.61 17.59 -11.65
C LYS A 113 16.87 16.80 -11.27
N VAL A 114 17.39 16.00 -12.17
CA VAL A 114 18.70 15.35 -12.00
C VAL A 114 19.62 15.90 -13.08
N ILE A 115 20.76 16.46 -12.65
CA ILE A 115 21.71 17.05 -13.61
C ILE A 115 22.29 15.98 -14.53
N PRO A 116 22.42 16.28 -15.84
CA PRO A 116 22.88 15.30 -16.85
C PRO A 116 24.21 14.65 -16.49
N GLN A 117 25.14 15.44 -15.95
CA GLN A 117 26.46 14.98 -15.54
C GLN A 117 26.43 13.94 -14.42
N LEU A 118 25.43 14.02 -13.51
CA LEU A 118 25.24 13.00 -12.49
C LEU A 118 24.66 11.71 -13.08
N LYS A 119 23.69 11.85 -14.00
CA LYS A 119 23.12 10.67 -14.69
C LYS A 119 24.18 9.86 -15.44
N ASP A 120 25.11 10.54 -16.07
CA ASP A 120 26.21 9.90 -16.83
C ASP A 120 27.16 9.09 -15.95
N ARG A 121 27.27 9.46 -14.66
CA ARG A 121 28.16 8.80 -13.68
C ARG A 121 27.49 7.69 -12.89
N ILE A 122 26.20 7.50 -13.01
CA ILE A 122 25.46 6.41 -12.36
C ILE A 122 25.79 5.11 -13.10
N GLY A 123 26.48 4.19 -12.43
CA GLY A 123 26.95 2.93 -13.01
C GLY A 123 25.84 1.92 -13.37
N GLY A 124 24.66 2.03 -12.81
CA GLY A 124 23.54 1.15 -13.11
C GLY A 124 22.20 1.69 -12.64
N VAL A 125 21.16 1.45 -13.43
CA VAL A 125 19.78 1.84 -13.12
C VAL A 125 18.91 0.60 -13.06
N ILE A 126 18.23 0.40 -11.94
CA ILE A 126 17.30 -0.70 -11.72
C ILE A 126 15.87 -0.13 -11.74
N HIS A 127 15.10 -0.53 -12.73
CA HIS A 127 13.69 -0.19 -12.79
C HIS A 127 12.87 -1.16 -11.95
N THR A 128 12.24 -0.65 -10.90
CA THR A 128 11.24 -1.40 -10.14
C THR A 128 9.89 -1.36 -10.86
N HIS A 129 9.07 -2.36 -10.62
CA HIS A 129 7.73 -2.47 -11.19
C HIS A 129 6.74 -2.93 -10.13
N TYR A 130 5.45 -2.76 -10.38
CA TYR A 130 4.40 -3.34 -9.56
C TYR A 130 4.44 -4.87 -9.60
N PRO A 131 3.89 -5.56 -8.58
CA PRO A 131 3.71 -7.01 -8.64
C PRO A 131 3.06 -7.42 -9.96
N LYS A 132 3.59 -8.49 -10.60
CA LYS A 132 3.12 -8.94 -11.91
C LYS A 132 1.79 -9.67 -11.86
N ASP A 133 1.47 -10.21 -10.69
CA ASP A 133 0.25 -10.96 -10.44
C ASP A 133 -0.30 -10.62 -9.05
N ARG A 134 -1.58 -10.93 -8.86
CA ARG A 134 -2.31 -10.67 -7.62
C ARG A 134 -1.71 -11.40 -6.42
N ALA A 135 -1.25 -12.64 -6.62
CA ALA A 135 -0.69 -13.44 -5.54
C ALA A 135 0.55 -12.79 -4.91
N ARG A 136 1.48 -12.30 -5.75
CA ARG A 136 2.65 -11.54 -5.28
C ARG A 136 2.26 -10.21 -4.64
N GLY A 137 1.22 -9.54 -5.14
CA GLY A 137 0.69 -8.33 -4.52
C GLY A 137 0.19 -8.59 -3.09
N ILE A 138 -0.53 -9.69 -2.90
CA ILE A 138 -1.00 -10.14 -1.59
C ILE A 138 0.18 -10.46 -0.65
N GLU A 139 1.21 -11.16 -1.13
CA GLU A 139 2.41 -11.45 -0.32
C GLU A 139 3.10 -10.17 0.16
N VAL A 140 3.32 -9.20 -0.74
CA VAL A 140 3.90 -7.89 -0.41
C VAL A 140 3.03 -7.17 0.62
N THR A 141 1.71 -7.17 0.41
CA THR A 141 0.77 -6.51 1.31
C THR A 141 0.78 -7.14 2.70
N ARG A 142 0.78 -8.47 2.82
CA ARG A 142 0.88 -9.18 4.11
C ARG A 142 2.18 -8.85 4.85
N GLN A 143 3.31 -8.91 4.15
CA GLN A 143 4.63 -8.64 4.72
C GLN A 143 4.74 -7.19 5.22
N GLU A 144 4.33 -6.23 4.41
CA GLU A 144 4.53 -4.81 4.69
C GLU A 144 3.41 -4.21 5.57
N ALA A 145 2.24 -4.82 5.59
CA ALA A 145 1.18 -4.39 6.51
C ALA A 145 1.60 -4.56 7.97
N ALA A 146 2.44 -5.55 8.27
CA ALA A 146 2.98 -5.81 9.61
C ALA A 146 1.87 -5.81 10.69
N VAL A 147 0.72 -6.42 10.37
CA VAL A 147 -0.42 -6.50 11.29
C VAL A 147 -0.34 -7.80 12.06
N ASP A 148 -0.36 -7.70 13.38
CA ASP A 148 -0.51 -8.87 14.23
C ASP A 148 -1.95 -9.41 14.12
N LEU A 149 -2.09 -10.53 13.41
CA LEU A 149 -3.37 -11.21 13.24
C LEU A 149 -3.71 -12.17 14.41
N GLU A 150 -2.71 -12.57 15.20
CA GLU A 150 -2.84 -13.55 16.28
C GLU A 150 -2.93 -12.93 17.68
N GLY A 151 -2.91 -11.59 17.77
CA GLY A 151 -2.91 -10.86 19.04
C GLY A 151 -4.13 -11.12 19.93
N GLU A 152 -4.35 -10.28 20.93
CA GLU A 152 -5.44 -10.43 21.93
C GLU A 152 -6.82 -10.60 21.26
N TRP A 153 -7.06 -9.92 20.16
CA TRP A 153 -8.24 -10.09 19.30
C TRP A 153 -7.80 -10.57 17.91
N PRO A 154 -7.67 -11.89 17.72
CA PRO A 154 -7.21 -12.46 16.46
C PRO A 154 -8.18 -12.15 15.33
N VAL A 155 -7.60 -12.02 14.13
CA VAL A 155 -8.37 -11.80 12.90
C VAL A 155 -8.07 -12.94 11.93
N ARG A 156 -9.09 -13.63 11.50
CA ARG A 156 -9.01 -14.64 10.43
C ARG A 156 -9.38 -14.01 9.10
N MET A 157 -8.38 -13.74 8.28
CA MET A 157 -8.57 -13.12 6.97
C MET A 157 -8.98 -14.17 5.93
N PRO A 158 -10.17 -14.07 5.31
CA PRO A 158 -10.57 -14.99 4.24
C PRO A 158 -9.75 -14.75 2.96
N PRO A 159 -9.37 -15.80 2.21
CA PRO A 159 -8.58 -15.65 0.98
C PRO A 159 -9.24 -14.74 -0.06
N PHE A 160 -10.56 -14.82 -0.25
CA PHE A 160 -11.25 -13.95 -1.18
C PHE A 160 -11.20 -12.47 -0.77
N MET A 161 -11.16 -12.17 0.52
CA MET A 161 -11.04 -10.78 1.01
C MET A 161 -9.68 -10.19 0.66
N GLU A 162 -8.59 -10.97 0.83
CA GLU A 162 -7.26 -10.54 0.37
C GLU A 162 -7.21 -10.35 -1.14
N ALA A 163 -7.85 -11.28 -1.87
CA ALA A 163 -7.97 -11.18 -3.32
C ALA A 163 -8.70 -9.89 -3.73
N ILE A 164 -9.81 -9.53 -3.07
CA ILE A 164 -10.54 -8.29 -3.31
C ILE A 164 -9.65 -7.07 -3.03
N LEU A 165 -8.99 -7.03 -1.87
CA LEU A 165 -8.16 -5.88 -1.49
C LEU A 165 -7.02 -5.61 -2.47
N GLU A 166 -6.35 -6.65 -2.96
CA GLU A 166 -5.32 -6.48 -3.99
C GLU A 166 -5.94 -6.17 -5.35
N GLN A 167 -7.07 -6.78 -5.68
CA GLN A 167 -7.79 -6.50 -6.93
C GLN A 167 -8.28 -5.05 -7.00
N VAL A 168 -8.69 -4.44 -5.89
CA VAL A 168 -8.99 -3.00 -5.81
C VAL A 168 -7.78 -2.16 -6.25
N THR A 169 -6.58 -2.55 -5.85
CA THR A 169 -5.35 -1.84 -6.25
C THR A 169 -5.04 -2.06 -7.74
N ILE A 170 -5.24 -3.28 -8.25
CA ILE A 170 -5.05 -3.60 -9.67
C ILE A 170 -6.05 -2.84 -10.53
N ALA A 171 -7.34 -2.85 -10.17
CA ALA A 171 -8.39 -2.12 -10.87
C ALA A 171 -8.14 -0.60 -10.84
N ALA A 172 -7.66 -0.06 -9.70
CA ALA A 172 -7.28 1.34 -9.61
C ALA A 172 -6.12 1.69 -10.56
N ARG A 173 -5.11 0.83 -10.69
CA ARG A 173 -4.00 1.01 -11.64
C ARG A 173 -4.45 0.96 -13.10
N ASN A 174 -5.50 0.23 -13.40
CA ASN A 174 -6.04 0.09 -14.76
C ASN A 174 -7.18 1.07 -15.06
N SER A 175 -7.64 1.81 -14.06
CA SER A 175 -8.77 2.73 -14.20
C SER A 175 -8.40 3.93 -15.08
N LYS A 176 -9.26 4.22 -16.05
CA LYS A 176 -9.16 5.41 -16.91
C LYS A 176 -9.45 6.73 -16.19
N TYR A 177 -9.97 6.67 -14.98
CA TYR A 177 -10.29 7.84 -14.17
C TYR A 177 -9.14 8.26 -13.25
N ILE A 178 -8.09 7.45 -13.16
CA ILE A 178 -6.92 7.69 -12.31
C ILE A 178 -5.73 8.04 -13.19
N ASP A 179 -4.99 9.07 -12.80
CA ASP A 179 -3.79 9.50 -13.51
C ASP A 179 -2.73 8.38 -13.48
N GLN A 180 -2.43 7.86 -14.66
CA GLN A 180 -1.47 6.78 -14.84
C GLN A 180 -0.01 7.24 -14.64
N GLN A 181 0.28 8.54 -14.69
CA GLN A 181 1.62 9.07 -14.44
C GLN A 181 1.95 9.07 -12.94
N SER A 182 0.98 9.37 -12.12
CA SER A 182 1.10 9.28 -10.66
C SER A 182 1.09 7.83 -10.17
N GLY A 183 0.29 6.98 -10.83
CA GLY A 183 0.16 5.57 -10.51
C GLY A 183 -0.50 5.31 -9.15
N VAL A 184 -0.68 4.02 -8.80
CA VAL A 184 -1.22 3.61 -7.49
C VAL A 184 -0.19 2.73 -6.78
N SER A 185 0.39 3.27 -5.73
CA SER A 185 1.49 2.63 -5.00
C SER A 185 1.01 1.42 -4.19
N ALA A 186 1.91 0.48 -3.87
CA ALA A 186 1.63 -0.64 -2.96
C ALA A 186 1.20 -0.17 -1.54
N ARG A 187 1.54 1.06 -1.16
CA ARG A 187 1.05 1.67 0.10
C ARG A 187 -0.48 1.79 0.15
N PHE A 188 -1.12 1.81 -1.00
CA PHE A 188 -2.58 1.81 -1.11
C PHE A 188 -3.16 0.47 -0.64
N SER A 189 -2.69 -0.67 -1.19
CA SER A 189 -3.07 -2.02 -0.73
C SER A 189 -2.80 -2.20 0.76
N ILE A 190 -1.60 -1.83 1.21
CA ILE A 190 -1.17 -1.97 2.61
C ILE A 190 -2.10 -1.18 3.55
N ALA A 191 -2.43 0.06 3.20
CA ALA A 191 -3.33 0.88 4.01
C ALA A 191 -4.75 0.30 4.05
N ASN A 192 -5.25 -0.18 2.92
CA ASN A 192 -6.57 -0.80 2.80
C ASN A 192 -6.64 -2.10 3.61
N TYR A 193 -5.61 -2.94 3.53
CA TYR A 193 -5.51 -4.15 4.34
C TYR A 193 -5.57 -3.84 5.85
N ARG A 194 -4.78 -2.87 6.31
CA ARG A 194 -4.78 -2.42 7.70
C ARG A 194 -6.16 -1.91 8.14
N THR A 195 -6.82 -1.14 7.28
CA THR A 195 -8.15 -0.58 7.55
C THR A 195 -9.18 -1.69 7.71
N VAL A 196 -9.21 -2.67 6.82
CA VAL A 196 -10.18 -3.78 6.88
C VAL A 196 -9.92 -4.66 8.09
N VAL A 197 -8.65 -4.97 8.42
CA VAL A 197 -8.32 -5.72 9.64
C VAL A 197 -8.75 -4.95 10.89
N ALA A 198 -8.51 -3.64 10.94
CA ALA A 198 -8.90 -2.81 12.07
C ALA A 198 -10.43 -2.73 12.22
N SER A 199 -11.18 -2.59 11.11
CA SER A 199 -12.63 -2.58 11.09
C SER A 199 -13.20 -3.90 11.61
N ALA A 200 -12.75 -5.02 11.06
CA ALA A 200 -13.18 -6.34 11.50
C ALA A 200 -12.88 -6.58 12.98
N ARG A 201 -11.69 -6.20 13.45
CA ARG A 201 -11.31 -6.32 14.86
C ARG A 201 -12.19 -5.45 15.75
N HIS A 202 -12.44 -4.20 15.36
CA HIS A 202 -13.33 -3.31 16.11
C HIS A 202 -14.76 -3.88 16.20
N ARG A 203 -15.30 -4.43 15.10
CA ARG A 203 -16.58 -5.11 15.09
C ARG A 203 -16.56 -6.35 16.00
N GLY A 204 -15.52 -7.17 15.90
CA GLY A 204 -15.33 -8.35 16.77
C GLY A 204 -15.37 -8.00 18.25
N VAL A 205 -14.67 -6.93 18.66
CA VAL A 205 -14.70 -6.43 20.05
C VAL A 205 -16.10 -6.00 20.45
N ARG A 206 -16.82 -5.26 19.60
CA ARG A 206 -18.17 -4.76 19.90
C ARG A 206 -19.22 -5.86 20.01
N LEU A 207 -19.09 -6.91 19.20
CA LEU A 207 -20.04 -8.02 19.16
C LEU A 207 -19.63 -9.23 20.02
N GLY A 208 -18.42 -9.20 20.59
CA GLY A 208 -17.88 -10.33 21.35
C GLY A 208 -17.47 -11.51 20.45
N GLU A 209 -17.20 -11.28 19.17
CA GLU A 209 -16.84 -12.32 18.20
C GLU A 209 -15.32 -12.51 18.13
N LYS A 210 -14.84 -13.70 18.45
CA LYS A 210 -13.42 -14.05 18.47
C LYS A 210 -13.22 -15.45 17.87
N PRO A 211 -12.44 -15.59 16.78
CA PRO A 211 -11.74 -14.55 16.02
C PRO A 211 -12.67 -13.62 15.26
N ALA A 212 -12.24 -12.38 15.02
CA ALA A 212 -12.93 -11.49 14.10
C ALA A 212 -12.63 -11.93 12.65
N VAL A 213 -13.63 -11.88 11.78
CA VAL A 213 -13.47 -12.24 10.36
C VAL A 213 -13.91 -11.05 9.51
N PRO A 214 -13.05 -10.48 8.65
CA PRO A 214 -13.42 -9.41 7.74
C PRO A 214 -14.60 -9.79 6.84
N ARG A 215 -15.50 -8.83 6.63
CA ARG A 215 -16.70 -8.96 5.79
C ARG A 215 -16.71 -7.89 4.70
N ILE A 216 -17.57 -8.04 3.70
CA ILE A 216 -17.75 -7.01 2.67
C ILE A 216 -18.18 -5.66 3.27
N SER A 217 -18.98 -5.67 4.31
CA SER A 217 -19.36 -4.46 5.05
C SER A 217 -18.15 -3.68 5.59
N ASP A 218 -17.05 -4.35 5.92
CA ASP A 218 -15.80 -3.69 6.35
C ASP A 218 -15.13 -2.87 5.23
N LEU A 219 -15.40 -3.19 3.96
CA LEU A 219 -14.91 -2.40 2.81
C LEU A 219 -15.52 -0.99 2.78
N GLY A 220 -16.64 -0.77 3.43
CA GLY A 220 -17.22 0.56 3.61
C GLY A 220 -16.29 1.57 4.28
N HIS A 221 -15.25 1.11 4.97
CA HIS A 221 -14.23 1.92 5.61
C HIS A 221 -13.01 2.25 4.71
N LEU A 222 -12.91 1.66 3.51
CA LEU A 222 -11.82 1.94 2.56
C LEU A 222 -11.64 3.42 2.21
N PRO A 223 -12.68 4.25 2.17
CA PRO A 223 -12.48 5.68 1.93
C PRO A 223 -11.52 6.35 2.90
N THR A 224 -11.46 5.91 4.16
CA THR A 224 -10.55 6.47 5.16
C THR A 224 -9.08 6.23 4.86
N SER A 225 -8.75 5.14 4.15
CA SER A 225 -7.38 4.78 3.75
C SER A 225 -7.07 5.09 2.29
N SER A 226 -8.07 5.38 1.48
CA SER A 226 -7.95 5.51 0.02
C SER A 226 -8.05 6.94 -0.47
N LEU A 227 -8.99 7.75 0.07
CA LEU A 227 -9.17 9.13 -0.37
C LEU A 227 -7.94 9.98 -0.07
N GLY A 228 -7.57 10.83 -1.03
CA GLY A 228 -6.35 11.62 -1.01
C GLY A 228 -5.10 10.85 -1.48
N LYS A 229 -5.26 9.60 -1.96
CA LYS A 229 -4.16 8.80 -2.52
C LYS A 229 -4.39 8.43 -3.99
N LEU A 230 -5.56 8.71 -4.51
CA LEU A 230 -5.93 8.50 -5.89
C LEU A 230 -5.92 9.86 -6.60
N GLU A 231 -4.95 10.08 -7.46
CA GLU A 231 -4.93 11.28 -8.30
C GLU A 231 -5.82 11.03 -9.51
N LEU A 232 -6.86 11.88 -9.65
CA LEU A 232 -7.81 11.75 -10.75
C LEU A 232 -7.24 12.36 -12.02
N ASP A 233 -7.54 11.74 -13.16
CA ASP A 233 -7.23 12.32 -14.47
C ASP A 233 -8.17 13.51 -14.74
N LEU A 234 -7.61 14.72 -14.65
CA LEU A 234 -8.32 15.98 -14.90
C LEU A 234 -8.62 16.23 -16.38
N MET A 235 -7.98 15.51 -17.30
CA MET A 235 -8.18 15.63 -18.75
C MET A 235 -9.38 14.80 -19.23
N GLY A 236 -9.83 13.85 -18.43
CA GLY A 236 -11.01 13.04 -18.71
C GLY A 236 -12.30 13.86 -18.58
N SER A 237 -13.20 13.75 -19.54
CA SER A 237 -14.50 14.44 -19.58
C SER A 237 -15.50 14.00 -18.49
N HIS A 238 -15.06 13.30 -17.47
CA HIS A 238 -15.92 12.68 -16.46
C HIS A 238 -15.77 13.37 -15.11
N GLN A 239 -16.81 14.03 -14.70
CA GLN A 239 -16.95 14.70 -13.39
C GLN A 239 -17.25 13.68 -12.26
N MET A 240 -16.45 12.62 -12.14
CA MET A 240 -16.56 11.70 -11.02
C MET A 240 -15.73 12.20 -9.84
N SER A 241 -16.33 12.17 -8.65
CA SER A 241 -15.57 12.41 -7.42
C SER A 241 -14.63 11.21 -7.12
N GLU A 242 -13.57 11.46 -6.36
CA GLU A 242 -12.64 10.41 -5.93
C GLU A 242 -13.38 9.25 -5.22
N ARG A 243 -14.43 9.58 -4.45
CA ARG A 243 -15.29 8.60 -3.81
C ARG A 243 -16.02 7.72 -4.82
N GLN A 244 -16.60 8.29 -5.86
CA GLN A 244 -17.30 7.53 -6.90
C GLN A 244 -16.35 6.63 -7.69
N VAL A 245 -15.13 7.11 -7.96
CA VAL A 245 -14.08 6.30 -8.60
C VAL A 245 -13.68 5.13 -7.70
N LEU A 246 -13.48 5.37 -6.40
CA LEU A 246 -13.18 4.31 -5.44
C LEU A 246 -14.31 3.28 -5.37
N ASP A 247 -15.56 3.71 -5.28
CA ASP A 247 -16.72 2.81 -5.22
C ASP A 247 -16.82 1.95 -6.50
N ALA A 248 -16.55 2.53 -7.68
CA ALA A 248 -16.52 1.81 -8.95
C ALA A 248 -15.39 0.75 -9.00
N VAL A 249 -14.20 1.12 -8.55
CA VAL A 249 -13.04 0.22 -8.50
C VAL A 249 -13.26 -0.94 -7.52
N VAL A 250 -13.89 -0.66 -6.37
CA VAL A 250 -14.25 -1.71 -5.38
C VAL A 250 -15.31 -2.64 -5.97
N ALA A 251 -16.32 -2.12 -6.64
CA ALA A 251 -17.34 -2.95 -7.28
C ALA A 251 -16.76 -3.84 -8.40
N GLU A 252 -15.85 -3.30 -9.21
CA GLU A 252 -15.12 -4.06 -10.23
C GLU A 252 -14.29 -5.18 -9.59
N ALA A 253 -13.56 -4.90 -8.53
CA ALA A 253 -12.75 -5.88 -7.81
C ALA A 253 -13.60 -7.01 -7.19
N ILE A 254 -14.73 -6.66 -6.59
CA ILE A 254 -15.67 -7.66 -6.06
C ILE A 254 -16.19 -8.54 -7.18
N ARG A 255 -16.58 -7.97 -8.33
CA ARG A 255 -17.08 -8.72 -9.48
C ARG A 255 -16.06 -9.73 -10.00
N GLU A 256 -14.83 -9.30 -10.25
CA GLU A 256 -13.77 -10.16 -10.78
C GLU A 256 -13.43 -11.31 -9.82
N VAL A 257 -13.29 -11.02 -8.53
CA VAL A 257 -13.00 -12.05 -7.53
C VAL A 257 -14.20 -12.98 -7.35
N PHE A 258 -15.43 -12.46 -7.41
CA PHE A 258 -16.62 -13.29 -7.33
C PHE A 258 -16.72 -14.29 -8.48
N GLU A 259 -16.47 -13.86 -9.72
CA GLU A 259 -16.48 -14.74 -10.89
C GLU A 259 -15.39 -15.83 -10.85
N GLU A 260 -14.32 -15.60 -10.06
CA GLU A 260 -13.26 -16.60 -9.87
C GLU A 260 -13.60 -17.62 -8.77
N TYR A 261 -14.24 -17.16 -7.68
CA TYR A 261 -14.48 -17.97 -6.48
C TYR A 261 -15.81 -18.70 -6.48
N VAL A 262 -16.78 -18.23 -7.24
CA VAL A 262 -18.17 -18.74 -7.22
C VAL A 262 -18.59 -19.25 -8.59
N ASP A 263 -18.95 -20.52 -8.64
CA ASP A 263 -19.51 -21.12 -9.87
C ASP A 263 -20.86 -20.47 -10.20
N ARG A 264 -21.12 -20.30 -11.48
CA ARG A 264 -22.39 -19.73 -11.98
C ARG A 264 -23.59 -20.64 -11.78
N HIS A 265 -23.38 -21.96 -11.60
CA HIS A 265 -24.44 -22.90 -11.33
C HIS A 265 -25.14 -22.62 -10.00
N GLY A 266 -26.46 -22.69 -9.94
CA GLY A 266 -27.26 -22.49 -8.73
C GLY A 266 -27.41 -21.03 -8.28
N LEU A 267 -26.76 -20.05 -8.93
CA LEU A 267 -26.98 -18.64 -8.64
C LEU A 267 -28.38 -18.17 -9.04
N GLU A 268 -28.98 -18.81 -10.04
CA GLU A 268 -30.33 -18.46 -10.52
C GLU A 268 -31.41 -18.80 -9.50
N GLU A 269 -31.23 -19.84 -8.69
CA GLU A 269 -32.12 -20.20 -7.61
C GLU A 269 -32.15 -19.15 -6.53
N ILE A 270 -30.95 -18.62 -6.15
CA ILE A 270 -30.83 -17.51 -5.21
C ILE A 270 -31.56 -16.26 -5.76
N VAL A 271 -31.31 -15.93 -7.03
CA VAL A 271 -31.95 -14.78 -7.69
C VAL A 271 -33.48 -14.92 -7.74
N GLN A 272 -33.99 -16.16 -7.97
CA GLN A 272 -35.42 -16.43 -7.93
C GLN A 272 -36.01 -16.20 -6.54
N GLY A 273 -35.30 -16.56 -5.46
CA GLY A 273 -35.72 -16.25 -4.10
C GLY A 273 -35.95 -14.74 -3.90
N PHE A 274 -35.01 -13.93 -4.37
CA PHE A 274 -35.18 -12.48 -4.36
C PHE A 274 -36.35 -12.02 -5.24
N ALA A 275 -36.58 -12.63 -6.42
CA ALA A 275 -37.70 -12.32 -7.30
C ALA A 275 -39.07 -12.62 -6.65
N GLN A 276 -39.11 -13.53 -5.68
CA GLN A 276 -40.30 -13.84 -4.88
C GLN A 276 -40.52 -12.86 -3.72
N GLY A 277 -39.68 -11.83 -3.60
CA GLY A 277 -39.85 -10.75 -2.64
C GLY A 277 -39.00 -10.88 -1.36
N VAL A 278 -38.09 -11.83 -1.29
CA VAL A 278 -37.13 -11.93 -0.20
C VAL A 278 -36.27 -10.67 -0.16
N LYS A 279 -36.02 -10.16 1.03
CA LYS A 279 -35.11 -9.04 1.28
C LYS A 279 -34.09 -9.46 2.34
N VAL A 280 -32.81 -9.30 2.00
CA VAL A 280 -31.72 -9.64 2.90
C VAL A 280 -31.08 -8.34 3.39
N GLU A 281 -31.09 -8.14 4.71
CA GLU A 281 -30.44 -7.02 5.36
C GLU A 281 -29.13 -7.46 6.01
N VAL A 282 -28.04 -6.79 5.67
CA VAL A 282 -26.72 -6.99 6.26
C VAL A 282 -26.17 -5.68 6.83
N SER A 283 -25.33 -5.78 7.84
CA SER A 283 -24.72 -4.59 8.46
C SER A 283 -23.49 -5.00 9.26
N ASP A 284 -22.58 -4.03 9.47
CA ASP A 284 -21.44 -4.16 10.35
C ASP A 284 -21.85 -4.40 11.83
N MET A 285 -23.09 -4.14 12.18
CA MET A 285 -23.67 -4.35 13.51
C MET A 285 -24.41 -5.67 13.65
N LEU A 286 -24.59 -6.45 12.58
CA LEU A 286 -25.26 -7.74 12.63
C LEU A 286 -24.30 -8.81 13.16
N PRO A 287 -24.61 -9.47 14.30
CA PRO A 287 -23.81 -10.60 14.80
C PRO A 287 -23.77 -11.75 13.77
N SER A 288 -22.65 -12.49 13.74
CA SER A 288 -22.46 -13.62 12.82
C SER A 288 -23.58 -14.67 12.92
N GLU A 289 -24.07 -14.94 14.11
CA GLU A 289 -25.20 -15.86 14.32
C GLU A 289 -26.51 -15.34 13.67
N GLY A 290 -26.66 -14.04 13.49
CA GLY A 290 -27.81 -13.44 12.83
C GLY A 290 -27.93 -13.83 11.36
N TYR A 291 -26.81 -14.19 10.73
CA TYR A 291 -26.80 -14.62 9.32
C TYR A 291 -27.46 -15.99 9.10
N ARG A 292 -27.61 -16.81 10.15
CA ARG A 292 -28.37 -18.06 10.06
C ARG A 292 -29.83 -17.84 9.66
N ARG A 293 -30.46 -16.78 10.18
CA ARG A 293 -31.85 -16.44 9.84
C ARG A 293 -32.00 -16.02 8.38
N ILE A 294 -31.01 -15.28 7.87
CA ILE A 294 -30.96 -14.87 6.46
C ILE A 294 -31.00 -16.11 5.55
N VAL A 295 -30.29 -17.14 5.97
CA VAL A 295 -30.15 -18.37 5.19
C VAL A 295 -31.40 -19.25 5.29
N GLU A 296 -32.15 -19.19 6.39
CA GLU A 296 -33.44 -19.88 6.49
C GLU A 296 -34.43 -19.37 5.43
N GLU A 297 -34.30 -18.11 5.01
CA GLU A 297 -35.12 -17.50 3.97
C GLU A 297 -34.61 -17.79 2.55
N VAL A 298 -33.30 -18.06 2.36
CA VAL A 298 -32.65 -18.38 1.09
C VAL A 298 -31.61 -19.49 1.32
N PRO A 299 -32.04 -20.75 1.42
CA PRO A 299 -31.14 -21.89 1.72
C PRO A 299 -29.97 -22.04 0.73
N GLU A 300 -30.19 -21.75 -0.53
CA GLU A 300 -29.19 -21.83 -1.60
C GLU A 300 -28.03 -20.85 -1.37
N LEU A 301 -28.29 -19.73 -0.70
CA LEU A 301 -27.25 -18.76 -0.31
C LEU A 301 -26.27 -19.37 0.69
N TRP A 302 -26.76 -20.25 1.58
CA TRP A 302 -25.91 -20.99 2.52
C TRP A 302 -24.99 -21.95 1.79
N GLU A 303 -25.50 -22.72 0.88
CA GLU A 303 -24.72 -23.70 0.12
C GLU A 303 -23.61 -23.01 -0.65
N ARG A 304 -23.90 -21.90 -1.33
CA ARG A 304 -22.90 -21.13 -2.06
C ARG A 304 -21.86 -20.51 -1.15
N ALA A 305 -22.28 -19.96 -0.01
CA ALA A 305 -21.34 -19.41 0.97
C ALA A 305 -20.42 -20.50 1.55
N PHE A 306 -20.94 -21.72 1.74
CA PHE A 306 -20.16 -22.86 2.23
C PHE A 306 -19.16 -23.36 1.18
N GLU A 307 -19.49 -23.31 -0.11
CA GLU A 307 -18.55 -23.63 -1.18
C GLU A 307 -17.39 -22.67 -1.29
N VAL A 308 -17.62 -21.38 -1.02
CA VAL A 308 -16.54 -20.37 -0.97
C VAL A 308 -15.53 -20.69 0.15
N ASN A 309 -16.03 -21.12 1.30
CA ASN A 309 -15.19 -21.57 2.41
C ASN A 309 -15.96 -22.55 3.32
N ALA A 310 -15.57 -23.81 3.23
CA ALA A 310 -16.18 -24.91 3.99
C ALA A 310 -15.77 -24.83 5.48
N SER A 311 -16.29 -23.86 6.20
CA SER A 311 -16.04 -23.65 7.64
C SER A 311 -17.34 -23.71 8.43
N ALA A 312 -17.32 -24.41 9.57
CA ALA A 312 -18.42 -24.40 10.52
C ALA A 312 -18.47 -23.13 11.40
N ASP A 313 -17.48 -22.26 11.30
CA ASP A 313 -17.37 -21.00 12.04
C ASP A 313 -18.39 -19.98 11.51
N ALA A 314 -19.31 -19.55 12.35
CA ALA A 314 -20.37 -18.62 11.98
C ALA A 314 -19.82 -17.27 11.46
N ALA A 315 -18.68 -16.81 11.97
CA ALA A 315 -18.07 -15.56 11.52
C ALA A 315 -17.47 -15.68 10.10
N VAL A 316 -16.85 -16.81 9.78
CA VAL A 316 -16.37 -17.11 8.42
C VAL A 316 -17.56 -17.22 7.47
N HIS A 317 -18.60 -17.91 7.89
CA HIS A 317 -19.79 -18.11 7.08
C HIS A 317 -20.52 -16.79 6.78
N ALA A 318 -20.68 -15.91 7.79
CA ALA A 318 -21.25 -14.57 7.61
C ALA A 318 -20.44 -13.75 6.58
N SER A 319 -19.12 -13.86 6.62
CA SER A 319 -18.24 -13.21 5.63
C SER A 319 -18.49 -13.73 4.20
N CYS A 320 -18.65 -15.06 4.04
CA CYS A 320 -18.94 -15.68 2.74
C CYS A 320 -20.34 -15.29 2.23
N VAL A 321 -21.34 -15.22 3.10
CA VAL A 321 -22.70 -14.77 2.73
C VAL A 321 -22.67 -13.36 2.19
N GLU A 322 -22.02 -12.43 2.88
CA GLU A 322 -21.87 -11.06 2.36
C GLU A 322 -21.13 -11.01 1.03
N PHE A 323 -20.11 -11.87 0.85
CA PHE A 323 -19.38 -11.94 -0.40
C PHE A 323 -20.26 -12.42 -1.56
N VAL A 324 -21.08 -13.46 -1.36
CA VAL A 324 -21.99 -13.94 -2.39
C VAL A 324 -23.04 -12.87 -2.75
N LEU A 325 -23.64 -12.21 -1.75
CA LEU A 325 -24.59 -11.14 -1.98
C LEU A 325 -23.97 -9.95 -2.75
N ALA A 326 -22.78 -9.52 -2.35
CA ALA A 326 -22.08 -8.44 -3.02
C ALA A 326 -21.67 -8.80 -4.44
N GLY A 327 -21.29 -10.05 -4.68
CA GLY A 327 -20.97 -10.56 -6.01
C GLY A 327 -22.20 -10.61 -6.93
N LEU A 328 -23.35 -11.06 -6.42
CA LEU A 328 -24.61 -11.02 -7.15
C LEU A 328 -25.01 -9.57 -7.52
N TYR A 329 -24.80 -8.64 -6.61
CA TYR A 329 -25.03 -7.22 -6.88
C TYR A 329 -24.03 -6.68 -7.92
N ALA A 330 -22.74 -6.96 -7.78
CA ALA A 330 -21.70 -6.50 -8.70
C ALA A 330 -21.84 -7.09 -10.12
N THR A 331 -22.52 -8.23 -10.25
CA THR A 331 -22.88 -8.86 -11.52
C THR A 331 -24.29 -8.50 -12.01
N GLU A 332 -24.91 -7.46 -11.41
CA GLU A 332 -26.22 -6.93 -11.80
C GLU A 332 -27.39 -7.94 -11.72
N ARG A 333 -27.26 -8.98 -10.88
CA ARG A 333 -28.30 -10.00 -10.72
C ARG A 333 -29.34 -9.66 -9.66
N ILE A 334 -28.95 -8.86 -8.66
CA ILE A 334 -29.82 -8.32 -7.60
C ILE A 334 -29.53 -6.83 -7.40
N SER A 335 -30.42 -6.13 -6.72
CA SER A 335 -30.28 -4.71 -6.37
C SER A 335 -29.82 -4.51 -4.93
N ARG A 336 -29.26 -3.35 -4.66
CA ARG A 336 -28.76 -2.97 -3.34
C ARG A 336 -29.22 -1.56 -2.97
N ILE A 337 -29.70 -1.40 -1.76
CA ILE A 337 -30.08 -0.11 -1.17
C ILE A 337 -29.33 0.05 0.14
N GLU A 338 -28.63 1.18 0.29
CA GLU A 338 -27.98 1.53 1.55
C GLU A 338 -28.84 2.54 2.33
N ARG A 339 -29.20 2.19 3.56
CA ARG A 339 -29.96 3.07 4.46
C ARG A 339 -29.43 2.98 5.90
N HIS A 340 -29.04 4.12 6.47
CA HIS A 340 -28.63 4.22 7.88
C HIS A 340 -27.58 3.21 8.33
N GLY A 341 -26.55 2.96 7.51
CA GLY A 341 -25.47 1.99 7.80
C GLY A 341 -25.87 0.53 7.64
N ARG A 342 -27.02 0.25 7.02
CA ARG A 342 -27.49 -1.08 6.65
C ARG A 342 -27.54 -1.22 5.14
N THR A 343 -27.22 -2.37 4.67
CA THR A 343 -27.30 -2.75 3.25
C THR A 343 -28.43 -3.74 3.07
N ILE A 344 -29.40 -3.40 2.22
CA ILE A 344 -30.53 -4.25 1.89
C ILE A 344 -30.38 -4.71 0.45
N TYR A 345 -30.40 -6.00 0.25
CA TYR A 345 -30.43 -6.64 -1.06
C TYR A 345 -31.85 -7.05 -1.40
N ASP A 346 -32.29 -6.72 -2.61
CA ASP A 346 -33.60 -7.12 -3.17
C ASP A 346 -33.54 -7.22 -4.69
N THR A 347 -34.66 -7.51 -5.36
CA THR A 347 -34.74 -7.59 -6.83
C THR A 347 -34.84 -6.26 -7.55
N GLY A 348 -34.88 -5.14 -6.83
CA GLY A 348 -35.06 -3.83 -7.48
C GLY A 348 -36.36 -3.74 -8.27
N GLY A 349 -37.47 -4.08 -7.65
CA GLY A 349 -38.76 -3.74 -8.21
C GLY A 349 -38.80 -2.24 -8.43
N ASN A 350 -39.05 -1.80 -9.66
CA ASN A 350 -39.14 -0.42 -10.11
C ASN A 350 -39.51 0.56 -8.99
N ALA A 351 -38.55 1.27 -8.43
CA ALA A 351 -38.81 2.53 -7.74
C ALA A 351 -39.11 3.57 -8.82
N GLY A 352 -40.20 3.33 -9.55
CA GLY A 352 -40.90 4.33 -10.32
C GLY A 352 -41.56 5.26 -9.35
N GLY A 353 -41.12 6.49 -9.28
CA GLY A 353 -41.89 7.61 -8.78
C GLY A 353 -41.80 7.87 -7.28
N LEU A 354 -40.91 8.74 -6.88
CA LEU A 354 -41.29 10.05 -6.23
C LEU A 354 -40.03 10.91 -6.18
#